data_c55c333e9e6f34ee30bdb9d9cd29e76c
#
_entry.id   c55c333e9e6f34ee30bdb9d9cd29e76c
#
_cell.length_a   1.000
_cell.length_b   1.000
_cell.length_c   1.000
_cell.angle_alpha   90.00
_cell.angle_beta   90.00
_cell.angle_gamma   90.00
#
_symmetry.space_group_name_H-M   'P 1'
#
loop_
_entity.id
_entity.type
_entity.pdbx_description
1 polymer ?
#
loop_
_entity_poly.entity_id
_entity_poly.type
_entity_poly.pdbx_seq_one_letter_code
_entity_poly.pdbx_strand_id
1 'polypeptide(L)'
;MAGIIIVGVDGSETSMKAARTAAQLAAGLSAELRVVTAHATDNAEVVRIGNDKWYLSDSATAEKVAKQAAGDLATEGLATSYAALHGKPQDVLIDEAERVDAQLIVVGNVGMKGLGRVLGSVATSVAQRASCDVYIARTDS
;
A
#
# COMPACT_ATOMS: atom_id res chain seq x y z
N MET A 1 -19.73 -2.52 12.81
CA MET A 1 -18.51 -1.70 12.86
C MET A 1 -17.84 -1.70 11.50
N ALA A 2 -17.40 -0.54 11.06
CA ALA A 2 -16.66 -0.44 9.82
C ALA A 2 -15.30 -1.10 9.97
N GLY A 3 -14.88 -1.87 8.96
CA GLY A 3 -13.55 -2.43 8.92
C GLY A 3 -12.55 -1.42 8.40
N ILE A 4 -11.30 -1.84 8.33
CA ILE A 4 -10.22 -1.02 7.77
C ILE A 4 -9.60 -1.77 6.60
N ILE A 5 -9.44 -1.08 5.47
CA ILE A 5 -8.73 -1.59 4.30
C ILE A 5 -7.43 -0.82 4.17
N ILE A 6 -6.32 -1.55 4.06
CA ILE A 6 -4.98 -0.96 3.92
C ILE A 6 -4.53 -1.04 2.47
N VAL A 7 -3.91 0.03 1.98
CA VAL A 7 -3.24 0.03 0.69
C VAL A 7 -1.89 0.73 0.82
N GLY A 8 -0.89 0.18 0.16
CA GLY A 8 0.45 0.79 0.11
C GLY A 8 0.60 1.70 -1.09
N VAL A 9 1.19 2.87 -0.90
CA VAL A 9 1.51 3.80 -1.98
C VAL A 9 2.96 4.25 -1.85
N ASP A 10 3.59 4.51 -2.99
CA ASP A 10 4.97 5.00 -3.04
C ASP A 10 5.12 6.24 -3.92
N GLY A 11 4.01 6.83 -4.33
CA GLY A 11 4.00 7.98 -5.22
C GLY A 11 3.96 7.63 -6.69
N SER A 12 4.11 6.36 -7.05
CA SER A 12 4.05 5.94 -8.46
C SER A 12 2.61 5.88 -8.95
N GLU A 13 2.44 5.97 -10.27
CA GLU A 13 1.12 5.86 -10.88
C GLU A 13 0.52 4.47 -10.68
N THR A 14 1.32 3.42 -10.72
CA THR A 14 0.83 2.06 -10.48
C THR A 14 0.31 1.89 -9.06
N SER A 15 1.00 2.47 -8.06
CA SER A 15 0.51 2.41 -6.69
C SER A 15 -0.78 3.20 -6.53
N MET A 16 -0.94 4.32 -7.25
CA MET A 16 -2.18 5.08 -7.20
C MET A 16 -3.35 4.34 -7.87
N LYS A 17 -3.09 3.54 -8.89
CA LYS A 17 -4.14 2.67 -9.47
C LYS A 17 -4.63 1.67 -8.44
N ALA A 18 -3.72 1.03 -7.71
CA ALA A 18 -4.09 0.13 -6.63
C ALA A 18 -4.88 0.86 -5.53
N ALA A 19 -4.44 2.08 -5.19
CA ALA A 19 -5.11 2.89 -4.18
C ALA A 19 -6.54 3.27 -4.58
N ARG A 20 -6.75 3.61 -5.85
CA ARG A 20 -8.10 3.90 -6.34
C ARG A 20 -9.01 2.67 -6.27
N THR A 21 -8.48 1.49 -6.58
CA THR A 21 -9.22 0.24 -6.40
C THR A 21 -9.58 0.02 -4.94
N ALA A 22 -8.62 0.25 -4.04
CA ALA A 22 -8.85 0.12 -2.60
C ALA A 22 -9.94 1.08 -2.12
N ALA A 23 -9.96 2.32 -2.64
CA ALA A 23 -10.98 3.30 -2.28
C ALA A 23 -12.37 2.84 -2.72
N GLN A 24 -12.48 2.25 -3.91
CA GLN A 24 -13.75 1.70 -4.38
C GLN A 24 -14.23 0.54 -3.50
N LEU A 25 -13.30 -0.34 -3.12
CA LEU A 25 -13.62 -1.45 -2.22
C LEU A 25 -14.06 -0.95 -0.85
N ALA A 26 -13.35 0.03 -0.31
CA ALA A 26 -13.68 0.60 1.00
C ALA A 26 -15.07 1.25 0.98
N ALA A 27 -15.37 2.01 -0.06
CA ALA A 27 -16.69 2.61 -0.21
C ALA A 27 -17.78 1.56 -0.29
N GLY A 28 -17.57 0.51 -1.08
CA GLY A 28 -18.56 -0.57 -1.25
C GLY A 28 -18.76 -1.41 0.00
N LEU A 29 -17.72 -1.55 0.83
CA LEU A 29 -17.76 -2.34 2.06
C LEU A 29 -18.07 -1.49 3.30
N SER A 30 -18.28 -0.20 3.13
CA SER A 30 -18.46 0.75 4.24
C SER A 30 -17.31 0.68 5.23
N ALA A 31 -16.08 0.59 4.69
CA ALA A 31 -14.85 0.49 5.48
C ALA A 31 -14.06 1.80 5.40
N GLU A 32 -13.17 1.99 6.37
CA GLU A 32 -12.19 3.08 6.32
C GLU A 32 -11.04 2.67 5.41
N LEU A 33 -10.52 3.61 4.63
CA LEU A 33 -9.32 3.40 3.83
C LEU A 33 -8.11 3.98 4.56
N ARG A 34 -7.10 3.14 4.80
CA ARG A 34 -5.86 3.58 5.41
C ARG A 34 -4.73 3.47 4.41
N VAL A 35 -4.14 4.61 4.06
CA VAL A 35 -3.07 4.72 3.07
C VAL A 35 -1.73 4.68 3.80
N VAL A 36 -0.85 3.77 3.40
CA VAL A 36 0.42 3.55 4.08
C VAL A 36 1.57 3.70 3.10
N THR A 37 2.59 4.45 3.49
CA THR A 37 3.82 4.58 2.72
C THR A 37 5.00 4.11 3.58
N ALA A 38 5.79 3.19 3.04
CA ALA A 38 7.01 2.73 3.70
C ALA A 38 8.15 3.71 3.45
N HIS A 39 9.04 3.87 4.40
CA HIS A 39 10.19 4.78 4.24
C HIS A 39 11.45 4.21 4.89
N ALA A 40 12.61 4.74 4.44
CA ALA A 40 13.89 4.49 5.06
C ALA A 40 14.01 5.28 6.37
N THR A 41 14.99 4.92 7.21
CA THR A 41 15.14 5.55 8.53
C THR A 41 15.48 7.03 8.44
N ASP A 42 16.56 7.36 7.73
CA ASP A 42 17.08 8.74 7.72
C ASP A 42 17.18 9.34 6.33
N ASN A 43 17.58 8.54 5.35
CA ASN A 43 17.81 8.99 3.99
C ASN A 43 17.14 8.03 3.02
N ALA A 44 16.94 8.50 1.79
CA ALA A 44 16.48 7.64 0.73
C ALA A 44 17.50 6.51 0.49
N GLU A 45 17.01 5.30 0.26
CA GLU A 45 17.87 4.16 -0.01
C GLU A 45 17.22 3.20 -1.00
N VAL A 46 18.05 2.40 -1.67
CA VAL A 46 17.57 1.33 -2.54
C VAL A 46 17.51 0.05 -1.71
N VAL A 47 16.34 -0.56 -1.69
CA VAL A 47 16.09 -1.79 -0.95
C VAL A 47 15.77 -2.90 -1.93
N ARG A 48 16.39 -4.07 -1.73
CA ARG A 48 16.12 -5.24 -2.56
C ARG A 48 15.04 -6.09 -1.90
N ILE A 49 13.99 -6.38 -2.65
CA ILE A 49 12.88 -7.20 -2.21
C ILE A 49 12.71 -8.32 -3.24
N GLY A 50 13.17 -9.53 -2.90
CA GLY A 50 13.21 -10.60 -3.88
C GLY A 50 14.09 -10.22 -5.05
N ASN A 51 13.55 -10.20 -6.26
CA ASN A 51 14.26 -9.77 -7.47
C ASN A 51 14.02 -8.31 -7.82
N ASP A 52 13.22 -7.59 -7.03
CA ASP A 52 12.89 -6.19 -7.28
C ASP A 52 13.82 -5.28 -6.50
N LYS A 53 14.04 -4.08 -7.06
CA LYS A 53 14.72 -3.00 -6.35
C LYS A 53 13.69 -1.91 -6.04
N TRP A 54 13.69 -1.45 -4.82
CA TRP A 54 12.78 -0.40 -4.37
C TRP A 54 13.56 0.78 -3.85
N TYR A 55 13.14 1.96 -4.27
CA TYR A 55 13.70 3.20 -3.77
C TYR A 55 12.79 3.72 -2.66
N LEU A 56 13.30 3.70 -1.42
CA LEU A 56 12.56 4.19 -0.28
C LEU A 56 12.97 5.62 0.02
N SER A 57 12.01 6.51 0.04
CA SER A 57 12.24 7.90 0.39
C SER A 57 12.46 8.05 1.89
N ASP A 58 12.87 9.25 2.31
CA ASP A 58 12.95 9.57 3.73
C ASP A 58 11.55 9.72 4.34
N SER A 59 11.48 9.84 5.67
CA SER A 59 10.20 9.89 6.37
C SER A 59 9.36 11.11 6.00
N ALA A 60 9.97 12.26 5.79
CA ALA A 60 9.24 13.50 5.45
C ALA A 60 8.59 13.39 4.07
N THR A 61 9.32 12.84 3.10
CA THR A 61 8.79 12.63 1.75
C THR A 61 7.68 11.58 1.77
N ALA A 62 7.89 10.49 2.50
CA ALA A 62 6.90 9.43 2.62
C ALA A 62 5.61 9.93 3.24
N GLU A 63 5.71 10.78 4.26
CA GLU A 63 4.53 11.36 4.89
C GLU A 63 3.74 12.23 3.92
N LYS A 64 4.43 13.04 3.10
CA LYS A 64 3.77 13.84 2.07
C LYS A 64 3.05 12.96 1.06
N VAL A 65 3.69 11.88 0.62
CA VAL A 65 3.09 10.94 -0.34
C VAL A 65 1.82 10.33 0.23
N ALA A 66 1.89 9.80 1.46
CA ALA A 66 0.73 9.16 2.09
C ALA A 66 -0.41 10.16 2.32
N LYS A 67 -0.08 11.35 2.82
CA LYS A 67 -1.07 12.40 3.09
C LYS A 67 -1.75 12.85 1.82
N GLN A 68 -0.98 13.10 0.77
CA GLN A 68 -1.54 13.54 -0.50
C GLN A 68 -2.42 12.47 -1.12
N ALA A 69 -1.99 11.22 -1.11
CA ALA A 69 -2.78 10.11 -1.65
C ALA A 69 -4.11 9.97 -0.88
N ALA A 70 -4.07 10.02 0.44
CA ALA A 70 -5.28 9.95 1.26
C ALA A 70 -6.22 11.11 0.95
N GLY A 71 -5.68 12.32 0.78
CA GLY A 71 -6.47 13.49 0.43
C GLY A 71 -7.10 13.38 -0.96
N ASP A 72 -6.35 12.87 -1.94
CA ASP A 72 -6.85 12.70 -3.29
C ASP A 72 -7.96 11.64 -3.38
N LEU A 73 -7.93 10.65 -2.49
CA LEU A 73 -8.90 9.57 -2.47
C LEU A 73 -10.10 9.85 -1.56
N ALA A 74 -10.01 10.86 -0.72
CA ALA A 74 -11.08 11.20 0.20
C ALA A 74 -12.30 11.69 -0.58
N THR A 75 -13.44 11.09 -0.31
CA THR A 75 -14.71 11.50 -0.87
C THR A 75 -15.74 11.53 0.24
N GLU A 76 -16.87 12.17 -0.03
CA GLU A 76 -17.95 12.19 0.92
C GLU A 76 -18.40 10.76 1.21
N GLY A 77 -18.46 10.42 2.49
CA GLY A 77 -18.85 9.07 2.91
C GLY A 77 -17.71 8.07 3.01
N LEU A 78 -16.46 8.44 2.59
CA LEU A 78 -15.32 7.57 2.74
C LEU A 78 -14.34 8.15 3.75
N ALA A 79 -14.19 7.50 4.89
CA ALA A 79 -13.18 7.90 5.88
C ALA A 79 -11.81 7.42 5.41
N THR A 80 -10.84 8.34 5.40
CA THR A 80 -9.45 8.01 5.03
C THR A 80 -8.51 8.39 6.17
N SER A 81 -7.45 7.63 6.31
CA SER A 81 -6.33 7.94 7.19
C SER A 81 -5.04 7.59 6.48
N TYR A 82 -3.92 8.03 7.01
CA TYR A 82 -2.62 7.75 6.38
C TYR A 82 -1.55 7.57 7.44
N ALA A 83 -0.48 6.89 7.04
CA ALA A 83 0.72 6.74 7.87
C ALA A 83 1.93 6.55 6.98
N ALA A 84 3.06 7.12 7.39
CA ALA A 84 4.36 6.82 6.83
C ALA A 84 5.10 6.00 7.88
N LEU A 85 5.54 4.79 7.53
CA LEU A 85 6.08 3.84 8.48
C LEU A 85 7.44 3.34 7.99
N HIS A 86 8.36 3.18 8.95
CA HIS A 86 9.71 2.73 8.64
C HIS A 86 9.75 1.24 8.37
N GLY A 87 10.40 0.84 7.30
CA GLY A 87 10.64 -0.55 6.97
C GLY A 87 10.42 -0.88 5.51
N LYS A 88 10.54 -2.16 5.19
CA LYS A 88 10.27 -2.64 3.84
C LYS A 88 8.77 -2.66 3.58
N PRO A 89 8.33 -2.33 2.36
CA PRO A 89 6.89 -2.22 2.07
C PRO A 89 6.06 -3.43 2.51
N GLN A 90 6.50 -4.65 2.22
CA GLN A 90 5.73 -5.83 2.61
C GLN A 90 5.59 -5.97 4.12
N ASP A 91 6.66 -5.70 4.85
CA ASP A 91 6.65 -5.81 6.31
C ASP A 91 5.77 -4.75 6.93
N VAL A 92 5.86 -3.52 6.42
CA VAL A 92 5.07 -2.39 6.91
C VAL A 92 3.57 -2.66 6.71
N LEU A 93 3.18 -3.18 5.55
CA LEU A 93 1.78 -3.46 5.26
C LEU A 93 1.24 -4.56 6.16
N ILE A 94 2.00 -5.63 6.34
CA ILE A 94 1.58 -6.76 7.17
C ILE A 94 1.48 -6.35 8.63
N ASP A 95 2.49 -5.64 9.14
CA ASP A 95 2.52 -5.22 10.54
C ASP A 95 1.40 -4.24 10.84
N GLU A 96 1.17 -3.28 9.95
CA GLU A 96 0.10 -2.31 10.15
C GLU A 96 -1.28 -2.95 10.09
N ALA A 97 -1.47 -3.92 9.19
CA ALA A 97 -2.72 -4.66 9.12
C ALA A 97 -3.03 -5.40 10.42
N GLU A 98 -2.00 -6.01 11.02
CA GLU A 98 -2.17 -6.66 12.31
C GLU A 98 -2.46 -5.66 13.41
N ARG A 99 -1.75 -4.53 13.44
CA ARG A 99 -1.90 -3.51 14.47
C ARG A 99 -3.32 -2.93 14.51
N VAL A 100 -3.91 -2.68 13.34
CA VAL A 100 -5.24 -2.07 13.26
C VAL A 100 -6.37 -3.08 13.03
N ASP A 101 -6.03 -4.35 13.01
CA ASP A 101 -6.98 -5.44 12.74
C ASP A 101 -7.72 -5.21 11.41
N ALA A 102 -6.94 -4.98 10.35
CA ALA A 102 -7.50 -4.72 9.03
C ALA A 102 -8.22 -5.95 8.49
N GLN A 103 -9.29 -5.71 7.75
CA GLN A 103 -10.02 -6.79 7.08
C GLN A 103 -9.43 -7.17 5.73
N LEU A 104 -8.64 -6.26 5.13
CA LEU A 104 -8.15 -6.44 3.77
C LEU A 104 -6.91 -5.60 3.54
N ILE A 105 -5.93 -6.18 2.84
CA ILE A 105 -4.79 -5.43 2.29
C ILE A 105 -4.92 -5.45 0.77
N VAL A 106 -4.81 -4.27 0.14
CA VAL A 106 -4.80 -4.15 -1.32
C VAL A 106 -3.38 -3.85 -1.78
N VAL A 107 -2.89 -4.61 -2.73
CA VAL A 107 -1.57 -4.40 -3.34
C VAL A 107 -1.69 -4.45 -4.86
N GLY A 108 -0.80 -3.73 -5.56
CA GLY A 108 -0.71 -3.86 -7.01
C GLY A 108 -0.05 -5.18 -7.41
N ASN A 109 -0.33 -5.62 -8.63
CA ASN A 109 0.17 -6.91 -9.11
C ASN A 109 1.60 -6.87 -9.65
N VAL A 110 2.13 -5.68 -9.98
CA VAL A 110 3.46 -5.56 -10.58
C VAL A 110 4.45 -4.97 -9.60
N GLY A 111 5.73 -5.38 -9.73
CA GLY A 111 6.82 -4.75 -9.03
C GLY A 111 7.28 -3.50 -9.78
N MET A 112 8.38 -2.88 -9.30
CA MET A 112 8.91 -1.66 -9.91
C MET A 112 9.25 -1.82 -11.38
N LYS A 113 9.65 -3.00 -11.81
CA LYS A 113 10.05 -3.23 -13.20
C LYS A 113 8.91 -3.71 -14.08
N GLY A 114 7.77 -4.06 -13.51
CA GLY A 114 6.61 -4.46 -14.27
C GLY A 114 6.86 -5.58 -15.28
N LEU A 115 7.47 -6.67 -14.85
CA LEU A 115 7.87 -7.76 -15.74
C LEU A 115 6.69 -8.66 -16.11
N GLY A 116 5.87 -8.22 -17.03
CA GLY A 116 4.84 -9.05 -17.63
C GLY A 116 3.85 -9.63 -16.62
N ARG A 117 3.72 -10.95 -16.61
CA ARG A 117 2.72 -11.64 -15.78
C ARG A 117 3.26 -12.15 -14.46
N VAL A 118 4.52 -11.87 -14.16
CA VAL A 118 5.11 -12.27 -12.88
C VAL A 118 4.60 -11.34 -11.78
N LEU A 119 4.06 -11.94 -10.73
CA LEU A 119 3.57 -11.19 -9.59
C LEU A 119 4.75 -10.51 -8.87
N GLY A 120 4.61 -9.23 -8.52
CA GLY A 120 5.65 -8.50 -7.84
C GLY A 120 5.99 -9.09 -6.47
N SER A 121 7.21 -8.82 -6.00
CA SER A 121 7.70 -9.40 -4.75
C SER A 121 6.91 -8.94 -3.53
N VAL A 122 6.47 -7.67 -3.51
CA VAL A 122 5.65 -7.18 -2.40
C VAL A 122 4.31 -7.89 -2.37
N ALA A 123 3.63 -8.01 -3.52
CA ALA A 123 2.34 -8.70 -3.61
C ALA A 123 2.47 -10.17 -3.20
N THR A 124 3.52 -10.85 -3.67
CA THR A 124 3.77 -12.24 -3.33
C THR A 124 3.97 -12.41 -1.83
N SER A 125 4.80 -11.56 -1.23
CA SER A 125 5.11 -11.64 0.18
C SER A 125 3.88 -11.36 1.06
N VAL A 126 3.11 -10.33 0.70
CA VAL A 126 1.89 -9.98 1.44
C VAL A 126 0.87 -11.11 1.33
N ALA A 127 0.69 -11.66 0.12
CA ALA A 127 -0.28 -12.76 -0.09
C ALA A 127 0.07 -13.99 0.75
N GLN A 128 1.37 -14.28 0.93
CA GLN A 128 1.81 -15.44 1.68
C GLN A 128 1.78 -15.23 3.19
N ARG A 129 2.01 -14.00 3.65
CA ARG A 129 2.29 -13.72 5.06
C ARG A 129 1.18 -12.97 5.80
N ALA A 130 0.26 -12.35 5.10
CA ALA A 130 -0.80 -11.57 5.75
C ALA A 130 -1.74 -12.48 6.55
N SER A 131 -2.23 -11.96 7.68
CA SER A 131 -3.20 -12.67 8.52
C SER A 131 -4.65 -12.30 8.16
N CYS A 132 -4.85 -11.45 7.15
CA CYS A 132 -6.16 -11.06 6.65
C CYS A 132 -6.25 -11.32 5.15
N ASP A 133 -7.38 -11.03 4.56
CA ASP A 133 -7.59 -11.17 3.12
C ASP A 133 -6.69 -10.21 2.36
N VAL A 134 -6.29 -10.61 1.15
CA VAL A 134 -5.45 -9.80 0.28
C VAL A 134 -6.10 -9.71 -1.09
N TYR A 135 -6.25 -8.48 -1.57
CA TYR A 135 -6.75 -8.21 -2.90
C TYR A 135 -5.58 -7.72 -3.76
N ILE A 136 -5.32 -8.42 -4.85
CA ILE A 136 -4.24 -8.04 -5.76
C ILE A 136 -4.87 -7.28 -6.93
N ALA A 137 -4.65 -5.98 -6.96
CA ALA A 137 -5.22 -5.11 -7.98
C ALA A 137 -4.35 -5.14 -9.23
N ARG A 138 -4.99 -5.24 -10.38
CA ARG A 138 -4.29 -5.20 -11.64
C ARG A 138 -3.97 -3.75 -11.99
N THR A 139 -2.69 -3.44 -12.15
CA THR A 139 -2.21 -2.06 -12.37
C THR A 139 -1.35 -1.92 -13.63
N ASP A 140 -1.16 -3.00 -14.36
CA ASP A 140 -0.27 -3.05 -15.53
C ASP A 140 -0.99 -2.86 -16.87
N SER A 141 -2.27 -2.50 -16.84
CA SER A 141 -3.03 -2.26 -18.07
C SER A 141 -3.41 -0.82 -18.23
#